data_0e4e373dbdf8faa05a1caec131d381f8
#
_entry.id   0e4e373dbdf8faa05a1caec131d381f8
#
_cell.length_a   1.000
_cell.length_b   1.000
_cell.length_c   1.000
_cell.angle_alpha   90.00
_cell.angle_beta   90.00
_cell.angle_gamma   90.00
#
_symmetry.space_group_name_H-M   'P 1'
#
loop_
_entity.id
_entity.type
_entity.pdbx_description
1 polymer ?
#
loop_
_entity_poly.entity_id
_entity_poly.type
_entity_poly.pdbx_seq_one_letter_code
_entity_poly.pdbx_strand_id
1 'polypeptide(L)'
;MGILADRKRRKANKEAARQRCRDYVAIYFATHSCTDCGESDPVVLTFDHVRGTKRANISDMIRDGLGIESIKAEIEKCDVVCFNCHSLRTQERSGAYRWRIGKVARE
;
A
#
# COMPACT_ATOMS: atom_id res chain seq x y z
N MET A 1 32.04 -16.78 -17.20
CA MET A 1 30.76 -16.09 -17.27
C MET A 1 30.98 -14.61 -17.03
N GLY A 2 30.45 -13.78 -17.88
CA GLY A 2 30.72 -12.35 -17.85
C GLY A 2 29.75 -11.57 -16.95
N ILE A 3 30.10 -10.31 -16.70
CA ILE A 3 29.34 -9.32 -15.95
C ILE A 3 27.88 -9.18 -16.49
N LEU A 4 27.71 -9.34 -17.82
CA LEU A 4 26.38 -9.25 -18.46
C LEU A 4 25.44 -10.36 -18.00
N ALA A 5 25.94 -11.60 -17.83
CA ALA A 5 25.13 -12.71 -17.35
C ALA A 5 24.66 -12.49 -15.92
N ASP A 6 25.53 -11.93 -15.06
CA ASP A 6 25.18 -11.60 -13.67
C ASP A 6 24.16 -10.46 -13.59
N ARG A 7 24.28 -9.45 -14.44
CA ARG A 7 23.31 -8.35 -14.52
C ARG A 7 21.94 -8.84 -14.96
N LYS A 8 21.89 -9.71 -15.98
CA LYS A 8 20.62 -10.29 -16.46
C LYS A 8 19.95 -11.12 -15.38
N ARG A 9 20.71 -11.92 -14.64
CA ARG A 9 20.19 -12.75 -13.56
C ARG A 9 19.63 -11.89 -12.42
N ARG A 10 20.36 -10.85 -11.99
CA ARG A 10 19.90 -9.91 -10.96
C ARG A 10 18.63 -9.19 -11.36
N LYS A 11 18.55 -8.75 -12.61
CA LYS A 11 17.35 -8.10 -13.14
C LYS A 11 16.16 -9.04 -13.15
N ALA A 12 16.36 -10.30 -13.60
CA ALA A 12 15.31 -11.30 -13.61
C ALA A 12 14.85 -11.64 -12.19
N ASN A 13 15.77 -11.78 -11.23
CA ASN A 13 15.46 -12.05 -9.84
C ASN A 13 14.67 -10.91 -9.21
N LYS A 14 15.04 -9.67 -9.50
CA LYS A 14 14.35 -8.48 -9.01
C LYS A 14 12.93 -8.40 -9.56
N GLU A 15 12.74 -8.69 -10.84
CA GLU A 15 11.41 -8.68 -11.46
C GLU A 15 10.55 -9.82 -10.91
N ALA A 16 11.11 -11.00 -10.67
CA ALA A 16 10.40 -12.11 -10.03
C ALA A 16 9.95 -11.74 -8.61
N ALA A 17 10.79 -11.05 -7.85
CA ALA A 17 10.46 -10.57 -6.52
C ALA A 17 9.32 -9.54 -6.58
N ARG A 18 9.37 -8.61 -7.52
CA ARG A 18 8.29 -7.64 -7.73
C ARG A 18 6.97 -8.32 -8.04
N GLN A 19 6.98 -9.30 -8.94
CA GLN A 19 5.76 -10.01 -9.33
C GLN A 19 5.16 -10.77 -8.15
N ARG A 20 5.99 -11.42 -7.36
CA ARG A 20 5.54 -12.12 -6.14
C ARG A 20 4.84 -11.16 -5.18
N CYS A 21 5.41 -9.98 -4.98
CA CYS A 21 4.84 -8.97 -4.10
C CYS A 21 3.54 -8.39 -4.66
N ARG A 22 3.48 -8.14 -5.97
CA ARG A 22 2.25 -7.67 -6.63
C ARG A 22 1.13 -8.69 -6.50
N ASP A 23 1.43 -9.97 -6.68
CA ASP A 23 0.45 -11.05 -6.53
C ASP A 23 -0.06 -11.14 -5.11
N TYR A 24 0.84 -11.01 -4.13
CA TYR A 24 0.47 -11.00 -2.72
C TYR A 24 -0.47 -9.84 -2.40
N VAL A 25 -0.15 -8.63 -2.84
CA VAL A 25 -0.98 -7.44 -2.63
C VAL A 25 -2.34 -7.59 -3.33
N ALA A 26 -2.36 -8.14 -4.55
CA ALA A 26 -3.61 -8.36 -5.27
C ALA A 26 -4.55 -9.30 -4.50
N ILE A 27 -4.01 -10.41 -3.99
CA ILE A 27 -4.78 -11.36 -3.18
C ILE A 27 -5.23 -10.71 -1.86
N TYR A 28 -4.35 -9.93 -1.24
CA TYR A 28 -4.66 -9.22 -0.01
C TYR A 28 -5.86 -8.29 -0.20
N PHE A 29 -5.85 -7.46 -1.24
CA PHE A 29 -6.97 -6.58 -1.54
C PHE A 29 -8.24 -7.35 -1.96
N ALA A 30 -8.10 -8.48 -2.62
CA ALA A 30 -9.25 -9.31 -3.00
C ALA A 30 -9.95 -9.94 -1.79
N THR A 31 -9.23 -10.12 -0.68
CA THR A 31 -9.73 -10.77 0.55
C THR A 31 -9.99 -9.80 1.71
N HIS A 32 -9.78 -8.51 1.51
CA HIS A 32 -10.01 -7.47 2.52
C HIS A 32 -10.91 -6.39 1.95
N SER A 33 -11.53 -5.63 2.83
CA SER A 33 -12.37 -4.49 2.47
C SER A 33 -11.93 -3.25 3.24
N CYS A 34 -12.39 -2.09 2.81
CA CYS A 34 -12.11 -0.84 3.51
C CYS A 34 -12.54 -0.93 4.97
N THR A 35 -11.61 -0.67 5.88
CA THR A 35 -11.86 -0.68 7.33
C THR A 35 -12.94 0.32 7.73
N ASP A 36 -13.05 1.44 7.03
CA ASP A 36 -13.94 2.52 7.41
C ASP A 36 -15.34 2.43 6.80
N CYS A 37 -15.46 2.02 5.53
CA CYS A 37 -16.76 2.02 4.85
C CYS A 37 -17.18 0.68 4.28
N GLY A 38 -16.31 -0.31 4.31
CA GLY A 38 -16.61 -1.66 3.81
C GLY A 38 -16.47 -1.84 2.29
N GLU A 39 -15.99 -0.82 1.55
CA GLU A 39 -15.74 -0.96 0.11
C GLU A 39 -14.88 -2.18 -0.18
N SER A 40 -15.31 -3.05 -1.07
CA SER A 40 -14.64 -4.31 -1.37
C SER A 40 -14.02 -4.39 -2.76
N ASP A 41 -14.17 -3.37 -3.60
CA ASP A 41 -13.55 -3.36 -4.92
C ASP A 41 -12.04 -3.18 -4.78
N PRO A 42 -11.22 -4.20 -5.15
CA PRO A 42 -9.77 -4.12 -4.99
C PRO A 42 -9.13 -2.94 -5.74
N VAL A 43 -9.76 -2.47 -6.81
CA VAL A 43 -9.23 -1.37 -7.64
C VAL A 43 -9.14 -0.06 -6.87
N VAL A 44 -10.00 0.14 -5.88
CA VAL A 44 -10.05 1.38 -5.10
C VAL A 44 -9.46 1.25 -3.70
N LEU A 45 -8.85 0.11 -3.37
CA LEU A 45 -8.25 -0.10 -2.06
C LEU A 45 -6.79 0.33 -2.03
N THR A 46 -6.35 0.79 -0.88
CA THR A 46 -4.97 1.19 -0.63
C THR A 46 -4.59 0.89 0.82
N PHE A 47 -3.31 1.08 1.16
CA PHE A 47 -2.79 0.89 2.51
C PHE A 47 -2.62 2.23 3.20
N ASP A 48 -3.08 2.31 4.45
CA ASP A 48 -2.89 3.46 5.31
C ASP A 48 -2.07 3.05 6.53
N HIS A 49 -0.86 3.59 6.68
CA HIS A 49 0.02 3.27 7.80
C HIS A 49 -0.55 3.87 9.09
N VAL A 50 -0.87 3.01 10.05
CA VAL A 50 -1.53 3.43 11.31
C VAL A 50 -0.84 2.93 12.57
N ARG A 51 0.14 2.02 12.45
CA ARG A 51 0.87 1.44 13.59
C ARG A 51 2.34 1.32 13.29
N GLY A 52 3.14 1.33 14.35
CA GLY A 52 4.59 1.20 14.24
C GLY A 52 5.22 2.38 13.51
N THR A 53 6.42 2.15 13.00
CA THR A 53 7.16 3.15 12.25
C THR A 53 7.11 2.82 10.76
N LYS A 54 6.60 3.75 9.96
CA LYS A 54 6.57 3.60 8.51
C LYS A 54 7.98 3.58 7.96
N ARG A 55 8.33 2.50 7.24
CA ARG A 55 9.60 2.38 6.53
C ARG A 55 9.55 3.10 5.18
N ALA A 56 8.51 2.83 4.41
CA ALA A 56 8.30 3.42 3.09
C ALA A 56 6.88 3.09 2.61
N ASN A 57 6.48 3.68 1.50
CA ASN A 57 5.25 3.27 0.82
C ASN A 57 5.43 1.85 0.26
N ILE A 58 4.41 1.02 0.38
CA ILE A 58 4.47 -0.37 -0.08
C ILE A 58 4.76 -0.43 -1.59
N SER A 59 4.15 0.44 -2.38
CA SER A 59 4.42 0.51 -3.82
C SER A 59 5.88 0.82 -4.14
N ASP A 60 6.50 1.70 -3.36
CA ASP A 60 7.93 2.04 -3.53
C ASP A 60 8.82 0.86 -3.15
N MET A 61 8.49 0.15 -2.09
CA MET A 61 9.22 -1.05 -1.67
C MET A 61 9.18 -2.13 -2.75
N ILE A 62 8.01 -2.34 -3.37
CA ILE A 62 7.84 -3.29 -4.47
C ILE A 62 8.68 -2.85 -5.68
N ARG A 63 8.60 -1.59 -6.06
CA ARG A 63 9.40 -1.03 -7.16
C ARG A 63 10.89 -1.27 -6.94
N ASP A 64 11.35 -1.09 -5.72
CA ASP A 64 12.77 -1.24 -5.37
C ASP A 64 13.20 -2.70 -5.24
N GLY A 65 12.29 -3.65 -5.40
CA GLY A 65 12.59 -5.08 -5.43
C GLY A 65 12.81 -5.70 -4.05
N LEU A 66 12.23 -5.13 -3.00
CA LEU A 66 12.31 -5.69 -1.65
C LEU A 66 11.60 -7.05 -1.59
N GLY A 67 12.09 -7.93 -0.70
CA GLY A 67 11.55 -9.28 -0.56
C GLY A 67 10.17 -9.32 0.07
N ILE A 68 9.47 -10.43 -0.15
CA ILE A 68 8.08 -10.62 0.30
C ILE A 68 7.92 -10.46 1.82
N GLU A 69 8.90 -10.89 2.59
CA GLU A 69 8.80 -10.79 4.06
C GLU A 69 8.83 -9.32 4.54
N SER A 70 9.62 -8.48 3.87
CA SER A 70 9.64 -7.04 4.15
C SER A 70 8.30 -6.39 3.81
N ILE A 71 7.69 -6.79 2.69
CA ILE A 71 6.39 -6.29 2.26
C ILE A 71 5.30 -6.71 3.25
N LYS A 72 5.27 -7.98 3.65
CA LYS A 72 4.32 -8.47 4.65
C LYS A 72 4.43 -7.72 5.97
N ALA A 73 5.65 -7.50 6.44
CA ALA A 73 5.89 -6.77 7.69
C ALA A 73 5.38 -5.33 7.59
N GLU A 74 5.55 -4.70 6.44
CA GLU A 74 5.06 -3.33 6.25
C GLU A 74 3.53 -3.27 6.17
N ILE A 75 2.90 -4.24 5.50
CA ILE A 75 1.44 -4.34 5.40
C ILE A 75 0.80 -4.49 6.79
N GLU A 76 1.44 -5.20 7.70
CA GLU A 76 0.93 -5.37 9.08
C GLU A 76 0.81 -4.04 9.83
N LYS A 77 1.54 -3.00 9.42
CA LYS A 77 1.45 -1.66 9.99
C LYS A 77 0.27 -0.86 9.45
N CYS A 78 -0.46 -1.40 8.47
CA CYS A 78 -1.45 -0.65 7.70
C CYS A 78 -2.86 -1.17 7.94
N ASP A 79 -3.83 -0.26 7.82
CA ASP A 79 -5.22 -0.61 7.54
C ASP A 79 -5.44 -0.61 6.03
N VAL A 80 -6.35 -1.46 5.56
CA VAL A 80 -6.88 -1.36 4.20
C VAL A 80 -8.00 -0.33 4.21
N VAL A 81 -7.90 0.67 3.36
CA VAL A 81 -8.93 1.70 3.19
C VAL A 81 -9.11 1.98 1.70
N CYS A 82 -10.31 2.41 1.30
CA CYS A 82 -10.50 2.89 -0.06
C CYS A 82 -9.89 4.28 -0.22
N PHE A 83 -9.65 4.71 -1.46
CA PHE A 83 -9.06 6.03 -1.72
C PHE A 83 -9.86 7.16 -1.09
N ASN A 84 -11.18 7.05 -1.08
CA ASN A 84 -12.07 8.04 -0.49
C ASN A 84 -11.85 8.16 1.02
N CYS A 85 -11.90 7.03 1.72
CA CYS A 85 -11.67 7.01 3.17
C CYS A 85 -10.23 7.38 3.53
N HIS A 86 -9.25 6.98 2.72
CA HIS A 86 -7.86 7.39 2.89
C HIS A 86 -7.71 8.91 2.81
N SER A 87 -8.38 9.53 1.84
CA SER A 87 -8.41 10.99 1.71
C SER A 87 -9.05 11.64 2.93
N LEU A 88 -10.17 11.09 3.43
CA LEU A 88 -10.83 11.60 4.64
C LEU A 88 -9.92 11.54 5.85
N ARG A 89 -9.22 10.43 6.06
CA ARG A 89 -8.26 10.28 7.16
C ARG A 89 -7.12 11.29 7.07
N THR A 90 -6.60 11.50 5.86
CA THR A 90 -5.52 12.46 5.60
C THR A 90 -5.96 13.88 5.90
N GLN A 91 -7.15 14.28 5.46
CA GLN A 91 -7.71 15.59 5.72
C GLN A 91 -7.93 15.82 7.22
N GLU A 92 -8.46 14.81 7.91
CA GLU A 92 -8.66 14.86 9.36
C GLU A 92 -7.35 15.05 10.11
N ARG A 93 -6.33 14.23 9.79
CA ARG A 93 -5.01 14.29 10.44
C ARG A 93 -4.33 15.63 10.26
N SER A 94 -4.47 16.24 9.09
CA SER A 94 -3.86 17.52 8.77
C SER A 94 -4.65 18.72 9.30
N GLY A 95 -5.90 18.51 9.75
CA GLY A 95 -6.80 19.59 10.13
C GLY A 95 -7.15 20.49 8.96
N ALA A 96 -7.16 19.96 7.74
CA ALA A 96 -7.35 20.72 6.52
C ALA A 96 -8.72 21.41 6.49
N TYR A 97 -8.78 22.55 5.80
CA TYR A 97 -9.99 23.35 5.65
C TYR A 97 -11.15 22.52 5.06
N ARG A 98 -10.86 21.66 4.09
CA ARG A 98 -11.87 20.78 3.49
C ARG A 98 -12.52 19.84 4.51
N TRP A 99 -11.74 19.31 5.42
CA TRP A 99 -12.26 18.46 6.50
C TRP A 99 -13.24 19.23 7.38
N ARG A 100 -12.87 20.46 7.76
CA ARG A 100 -13.72 21.29 8.63
C ARG A 100 -15.03 21.65 7.95
N ILE A 101 -15.01 21.98 6.65
CA ILE A 101 -16.23 22.25 5.87
C ILE A 101 -17.12 21.01 5.83
N GLY A 102 -16.54 19.85 5.52
CA GLY A 102 -17.28 18.60 5.43
C GLY A 102 -17.92 18.21 6.76
N LYS A 103 -17.21 18.44 7.88
CA LYS A 103 -17.72 18.16 9.21
C LYS A 103 -18.95 19.03 9.52
N VAL A 104 -18.88 20.32 9.24
CA VAL A 104 -20.01 21.24 9.45
C VAL A 104 -21.20 20.82 8.58
N ALA A 105 -20.97 20.48 7.32
CA ALA A 105 -22.05 20.08 6.41
C ALA A 105 -22.74 18.78 6.83
N ARG A 106 -22.07 17.91 7.58
CA ARG A 106 -22.64 16.63 8.07
C ARG A 106 -23.39 16.77 9.39
N GLU A 107 -23.14 17.84 10.11
CA GLU A 107 -23.85 18.14 11.35
C GLU A 107 -25.26 18.74 11.06
#